data_0036fc36caed15ca230821d0bacaf77e
#
_entry.id   0036fc36caed15ca230821d0bacaf77e
#
_cell.length_a   1.000
_cell.length_b   1.000
_cell.length_c   1.000
_cell.angle_alpha   90.00
_cell.angle_beta   90.00
_cell.angle_gamma   90.00
#
_symmetry.space_group_name_H-M   'P 1'
#
loop_
_entity.id
_entity.type
_entity.pdbx_description
1 polymer ?
#
loop_
_entity_poly.entity_id
_entity_poly.type
_entity_poly.pdbx_seq_one_letter_code
_entity_poly.pdbx_strand_id
1 'polypeptide(L)'
;MFRRISSIISALVLLAVFSATQVSAKEADARKVRVPVNIAILIQDDLTSQVANEIGVTKEFIRSLPEGSRVMVGYITSGNLQVRQSFTTDLNKAANSLRIPLASTSASSFNPYIEVIEALKKFDSNDEHNAVLLISDGLDTSRGFDSTAAGHTLDIDRTIKEANRRNVSIYSFYAPSVGLTSRSRLAASYGQSSLNRVSDETNGRAFFQGISGFVTFDSYFKRLRDELNRHYAS
;
A
#
# COMPACT_ATOMS: atom_id res chain seq x y z
N MET A 1 20.07 -46.28 -38.80
CA MET A 1 20.56 -45.74 -37.50
C MET A 1 20.11 -44.31 -37.19
N PHE A 2 19.57 -43.55 -38.15
CA PHE A 2 19.15 -42.14 -37.99
C PHE A 2 17.76 -41.93 -37.37
N ARG A 3 16.90 -42.94 -37.30
CA ARG A 3 15.49 -42.76 -36.83
C ARG A 3 15.33 -42.72 -35.30
N ARG A 4 16.31 -43.24 -34.53
CA ARG A 4 16.27 -43.25 -33.05
C ARG A 4 16.79 -41.97 -32.40
N ILE A 5 17.63 -41.21 -33.09
CA ILE A 5 18.21 -39.95 -32.58
C ILE A 5 17.16 -38.83 -32.58
N SER A 6 16.29 -38.80 -33.60
CA SER A 6 15.24 -37.78 -33.73
C SER A 6 14.19 -37.85 -32.60
N SER A 7 13.86 -39.04 -32.11
CA SER A 7 12.89 -39.22 -31.00
C SER A 7 13.44 -38.78 -29.65
N ILE A 8 14.75 -38.89 -29.42
CA ILE A 8 15.37 -38.48 -28.15
C ILE A 8 15.44 -36.96 -28.07
N ILE A 9 15.74 -36.28 -29.17
CA ILE A 9 15.81 -34.81 -29.23
C ILE A 9 14.42 -34.19 -29.02
N SER A 10 13.37 -34.77 -29.62
CA SER A 10 11.99 -34.31 -29.41
C SER A 10 11.51 -34.49 -27.96
N ALA A 11 11.89 -35.58 -27.30
CA ALA A 11 11.53 -35.80 -25.89
C ALA A 11 12.26 -34.84 -24.95
N LEU A 12 13.53 -34.51 -25.23
CA LEU A 12 14.31 -33.56 -24.44
C LEU A 12 13.79 -32.11 -24.58
N VAL A 13 13.37 -31.72 -25.79
CA VAL A 13 12.77 -30.38 -26.00
C VAL A 13 11.42 -30.25 -25.30
N LEU A 14 10.58 -31.30 -25.32
CA LEU A 14 9.30 -31.31 -24.60
C LEU A 14 9.47 -31.23 -23.09
N LEU A 15 10.47 -31.92 -22.52
CA LEU A 15 10.76 -31.84 -21.08
C LEU A 15 11.26 -30.46 -20.65
N ALA A 16 12.08 -29.80 -21.48
CA ALA A 16 12.61 -28.47 -21.20
C ALA A 16 11.50 -27.40 -21.25
N VAL A 17 10.56 -27.49 -22.17
CA VAL A 17 9.42 -26.57 -22.28
C VAL A 17 8.47 -26.76 -21.10
N PHE A 18 8.23 -28.01 -20.66
CA PHE A 18 7.36 -28.29 -19.53
C PHE A 18 7.94 -27.79 -18.19
N SER A 19 9.25 -27.93 -18.00
CA SER A 19 9.92 -27.38 -16.81
C SER A 19 9.97 -25.84 -16.80
N ALA A 20 10.17 -25.18 -17.93
CA ALA A 20 10.16 -23.74 -18.03
C ALA A 20 8.77 -23.13 -17.74
N THR A 21 7.71 -23.79 -18.19
CA THR A 21 6.33 -23.35 -17.91
C THR A 21 5.96 -23.55 -16.44
N GLN A 22 6.42 -24.59 -15.77
CA GLN A 22 6.18 -24.80 -14.34
C GLN A 22 6.95 -23.82 -13.47
N VAL A 23 8.17 -23.45 -13.81
CA VAL A 23 8.95 -22.45 -13.09
C VAL A 23 8.30 -21.08 -13.23
N SER A 24 7.88 -20.69 -14.43
CA SER A 24 7.19 -19.42 -14.66
C SER A 24 5.85 -19.33 -13.95
N ALA A 25 5.06 -20.40 -13.91
CA ALA A 25 3.80 -20.47 -13.18
C ALA A 25 4.00 -20.36 -11.66
N LYS A 26 5.02 -21.03 -11.12
CA LYS A 26 5.37 -20.98 -9.70
C LYS A 26 5.90 -19.61 -9.27
N GLU A 27 6.67 -18.93 -10.12
CA GLU A 27 7.10 -17.54 -9.90
C GLU A 27 5.94 -16.56 -9.99
N ALA A 28 4.99 -16.74 -10.90
CA ALA A 28 3.80 -15.91 -11.02
C ALA A 28 2.87 -16.08 -9.81
N ASP A 29 2.74 -17.28 -9.27
CA ASP A 29 1.93 -17.59 -8.09
C ASP A 29 2.58 -17.04 -6.79
N ALA A 30 3.90 -17.08 -6.70
CA ALA A 30 4.64 -16.49 -5.59
C ALA A 30 4.49 -14.95 -5.49
N ARG A 31 4.01 -14.29 -6.55
CA ARG A 31 3.79 -12.83 -6.61
C ARG A 31 2.38 -12.39 -6.26
N LYS A 32 1.48 -13.31 -5.89
CA LYS A 32 0.09 -13.01 -5.55
C LYS A 32 -0.15 -13.06 -4.04
N VAL A 33 -1.10 -12.27 -3.57
CA VAL A 33 -1.68 -12.44 -2.23
C VAL A 33 -2.48 -13.74 -2.26
N ARG A 34 -2.32 -14.60 -1.24
CA ARG A 34 -2.84 -15.98 -1.25
C ARG A 34 -4.20 -16.12 -0.57
N VAL A 35 -4.52 -15.21 0.33
CA VAL A 35 -5.77 -15.24 1.09
C VAL A 35 -6.57 -13.96 0.86
N PRO A 36 -7.91 -14.00 0.90
CA PRO A 36 -8.72 -12.79 0.84
C PRO A 36 -8.37 -11.82 1.96
N VAL A 37 -8.32 -10.54 1.63
CA VAL A 37 -8.00 -9.45 2.57
C VAL A 37 -9.04 -8.33 2.47
N ASN A 38 -9.35 -7.70 3.60
CA ASN A 38 -10.11 -6.46 3.63
C ASN A 38 -9.11 -5.30 3.71
N ILE A 39 -8.94 -4.56 2.64
CA ILE A 39 -7.94 -3.49 2.57
C ILE A 39 -8.55 -2.13 2.25
N ALA A 40 -8.28 -1.14 3.09
CA ALA A 40 -8.58 0.26 2.81
C ALA A 40 -7.33 0.92 2.22
N ILE A 41 -7.42 1.41 0.99
CA ILE A 41 -6.35 2.16 0.31
C ILE A 41 -6.65 3.65 0.50
N LEU A 42 -5.79 4.32 1.26
CA LEU A 42 -5.89 5.73 1.60
C LEU A 42 -4.74 6.49 0.94
N ILE A 43 -5.05 7.49 0.14
CA ILE A 43 -4.07 8.28 -0.59
C ILE A 43 -4.20 9.75 -0.16
N GLN A 44 -3.11 10.31 0.32
CA GLN A 44 -3.02 11.73 0.62
C GLN A 44 -3.06 12.54 -0.69
N ASP A 45 -3.88 13.57 -0.75
CA ASP A 45 -4.26 14.21 -2.02
C ASP A 45 -3.31 15.31 -2.49
N ASP A 46 -2.45 15.80 -1.60
CA ASP A 46 -1.41 16.78 -1.91
C ASP A 46 -0.02 16.16 -2.20
N LEU A 47 0.04 14.85 -2.47
CA LEU A 47 1.28 14.20 -2.88
C LEU A 47 1.76 14.75 -4.23
N THR A 48 3.09 14.72 -4.44
CA THR A 48 3.69 15.20 -5.69
C THR A 48 3.16 14.46 -6.92
N SER A 49 3.22 15.12 -8.08
CA SER A 49 2.74 14.58 -9.36
C SER A 49 3.41 13.25 -9.78
N GLN A 50 4.55 12.90 -9.20
CA GLN A 50 5.21 11.61 -9.45
C GLN A 50 4.32 10.42 -9.08
N VAL A 51 3.44 10.56 -8.08
CA VAL A 51 2.48 9.53 -7.68
C VAL A 51 1.46 9.23 -8.79
N ALA A 52 1.25 10.15 -9.73
CA ALA A 52 0.35 9.93 -10.86
C ALA A 52 0.74 8.70 -11.69
N ASN A 53 2.04 8.46 -11.88
CA ASN A 53 2.56 7.31 -12.62
C ASN A 53 2.31 5.98 -11.89
N GLU A 54 2.15 6.03 -10.56
CA GLU A 54 2.00 4.87 -9.69
C GLU A 54 0.52 4.45 -9.50
N ILE A 55 -0.42 5.26 -9.96
CA ILE A 55 -1.87 4.92 -9.89
C ILE A 55 -2.19 3.68 -10.75
N GLY A 56 -1.53 3.54 -11.90
CA GLY A 56 -1.65 2.34 -12.74
C GLY A 56 -1.25 1.07 -12.00
N VAL A 57 -0.08 1.07 -11.38
CA VAL A 57 0.44 -0.05 -10.58
C VAL A 57 -0.47 -0.35 -9.39
N THR A 58 -1.03 0.68 -8.74
CA THR A 58 -1.99 0.52 -7.64
C THR A 58 -3.29 -0.15 -8.12
N LYS A 59 -3.80 0.22 -9.30
CA LYS A 59 -4.96 -0.44 -9.92
C LYS A 59 -4.70 -1.92 -10.21
N GLU A 60 -3.52 -2.23 -10.73
CA GLU A 60 -3.10 -3.62 -11.00
C GLU A 60 -2.99 -4.44 -9.72
N PHE A 61 -2.45 -3.85 -8.64
CA PHE A 61 -2.42 -4.50 -7.33
C PHE A 61 -3.83 -4.86 -6.87
N ILE A 62 -4.78 -3.91 -6.90
CA ILE A 62 -6.17 -4.18 -6.50
C ILE A 62 -6.76 -5.34 -7.31
N ARG A 63 -6.62 -5.32 -8.65
CA ARG A 63 -7.15 -6.38 -9.52
C ARG A 63 -6.49 -7.74 -9.31
N SER A 64 -5.28 -7.76 -8.75
CA SER A 64 -4.53 -8.99 -8.48
C SER A 64 -4.86 -9.64 -7.13
N LEU A 65 -5.69 -9.01 -6.30
CA LEU A 65 -6.12 -9.58 -5.02
C LEU A 65 -6.98 -10.83 -5.24
N PRO A 66 -6.94 -11.80 -4.33
CA PRO A 66 -7.74 -13.01 -4.44
C PRO A 66 -9.25 -12.72 -4.39
N GLU A 67 -10.03 -13.62 -4.98
CA GLU A 67 -11.49 -13.59 -4.88
C GLU A 67 -11.93 -13.60 -3.40
N GLY A 68 -12.96 -12.83 -3.09
CA GLY A 68 -13.43 -12.62 -1.71
C GLY A 68 -12.75 -11.44 -1.00
N SER A 69 -11.66 -10.90 -1.53
CA SER A 69 -11.08 -9.66 -0.98
C SER A 69 -12.04 -8.49 -1.11
N ARG A 70 -12.04 -7.60 -0.11
CA ARG A 70 -12.84 -6.37 -0.11
C ARG A 70 -11.92 -5.15 -0.11
N VAL A 71 -12.19 -4.20 -0.97
CA VAL A 71 -11.36 -3.00 -1.11
C VAL A 71 -12.19 -1.74 -0.92
N MET A 72 -11.72 -0.85 -0.07
CA MET A 72 -12.17 0.54 0.05
C MET A 72 -11.10 1.46 -0.55
N VAL A 73 -11.52 2.52 -1.25
CA VAL A 73 -10.61 3.57 -1.75
C VAL A 73 -11.03 4.91 -1.19
N GLY A 74 -10.11 5.60 -0.54
CA GLY A 74 -10.31 6.93 0.03
C GLY A 74 -9.15 7.88 -0.27
N TYR A 75 -9.45 9.17 -0.26
CA TYR A 75 -8.45 10.23 -0.35
C TYR A 75 -8.49 11.08 0.90
N ILE A 76 -7.31 11.43 1.39
CA ILE A 76 -7.14 12.33 2.52
C ILE A 76 -6.90 13.72 1.95
N THR A 77 -7.87 14.61 2.08
CA THR A 77 -7.83 15.93 1.46
C THR A 77 -8.40 16.99 2.40
N SER A 78 -7.67 18.09 2.60
CA SER A 78 -8.10 19.24 3.39
C SER A 78 -8.70 18.87 4.76
N GLY A 79 -8.08 17.90 5.46
CA GLY A 79 -8.52 17.43 6.78
C GLY A 79 -9.81 16.61 6.77
N ASN A 80 -10.11 15.93 5.64
CA ASN A 80 -11.27 15.05 5.51
C ASN A 80 -10.94 13.77 4.78
N LEU A 81 -11.56 12.66 5.19
CA LEU A 81 -11.54 11.42 4.45
C LEU A 81 -12.64 11.41 3.38
N GLN A 82 -12.26 11.53 2.13
CA GLN A 82 -13.16 11.37 0.98
C GLN A 82 -13.19 9.92 0.53
N VAL A 83 -14.19 9.16 0.90
CA VAL A 83 -14.41 7.79 0.42
C VAL A 83 -14.93 7.84 -1.01
N ARG A 84 -14.11 7.39 -1.99
CA ARG A 84 -14.46 7.29 -3.40
C ARG A 84 -15.21 5.99 -3.70
N GLN A 85 -14.80 4.91 -3.02
CA GLN A 85 -15.43 3.62 -3.09
C GLN A 85 -15.44 3.00 -1.68
N SER A 86 -16.61 2.74 -1.14
CA SER A 86 -16.76 1.95 0.09
C SER A 86 -16.35 0.50 -0.15
N PHE A 87 -16.12 -0.28 0.91
CA PHE A 87 -15.73 -1.69 0.78
C PHE A 87 -16.60 -2.43 -0.23
N THR A 88 -15.96 -3.05 -1.21
CA THR A 88 -16.60 -3.84 -2.28
C THR A 88 -15.74 -5.04 -2.66
N THR A 89 -16.36 -6.15 -3.00
CA THR A 89 -15.71 -7.32 -3.60
C THR A 89 -15.49 -7.17 -5.10
N ASP A 90 -16.12 -6.17 -5.74
CA ASP A 90 -15.85 -5.82 -7.14
C ASP A 90 -14.51 -5.06 -7.24
N LEU A 91 -13.44 -5.83 -7.43
CA LEU A 91 -12.07 -5.30 -7.52
C LEU A 91 -11.87 -4.36 -8.71
N ASN A 92 -12.61 -4.56 -9.82
CA ASN A 92 -12.56 -3.66 -10.96
C ASN A 92 -13.19 -2.31 -10.63
N LYS A 93 -14.34 -2.31 -9.94
CA LYS A 93 -15.00 -1.10 -9.45
C LYS A 93 -14.09 -0.33 -8.49
N ALA A 94 -13.47 -1.03 -7.53
CA ALA A 94 -12.51 -0.43 -6.62
C ALA A 94 -11.31 0.18 -7.36
N ALA A 95 -10.67 -0.56 -8.27
CA ALA A 95 -9.54 -0.08 -9.06
C ALA A 95 -9.89 1.14 -9.92
N ASN A 96 -11.08 1.14 -10.53
CA ASN A 96 -11.53 2.23 -11.41
C ASN A 96 -11.91 3.50 -10.61
N SER A 97 -12.16 3.41 -9.31
CA SER A 97 -12.39 4.57 -8.44
C SER A 97 -11.13 5.37 -8.12
N LEU A 98 -9.93 4.79 -8.35
CA LEU A 98 -8.67 5.47 -8.20
C LEU A 98 -8.50 6.60 -9.23
N ARG A 99 -8.10 7.76 -8.75
CA ARG A 99 -7.72 8.94 -9.54
C ARG A 99 -6.31 9.43 -9.18
N ILE A 100 -5.77 10.27 -10.00
CA ILE A 100 -4.52 10.98 -9.70
C ILE A 100 -4.77 11.94 -8.52
N PRO A 101 -3.85 12.01 -7.51
CA PRO A 101 -3.88 13.03 -6.47
C PRO A 101 -3.89 14.45 -7.06
N LEU A 102 -4.47 15.38 -6.34
CA LEU A 102 -4.58 16.78 -6.80
C LEU A 102 -3.23 17.48 -6.88
N ALA A 103 -2.24 17.01 -6.14
CA ALA A 103 -0.89 17.57 -6.07
C ALA A 103 -0.92 19.10 -5.80
N SER A 104 -1.79 19.53 -4.89
CA SER A 104 -2.01 20.93 -4.54
C SER A 104 -1.92 21.15 -3.05
N THR A 105 -1.31 22.26 -2.64
CA THR A 105 -1.25 22.67 -1.22
C THR A 105 -2.64 22.95 -0.62
N SER A 106 -3.63 23.30 -1.45
CA SER A 106 -5.02 23.44 -1.00
C SER A 106 -5.67 22.11 -0.59
N ALA A 107 -5.10 20.98 -1.01
CA ALA A 107 -5.54 19.64 -0.65
C ALA A 107 -4.78 19.08 0.56
N SER A 108 -3.89 19.84 1.19
CA SER A 108 -3.08 19.38 2.31
C SER A 108 -3.94 18.85 3.46
N SER A 109 -3.57 17.66 3.93
CA SER A 109 -4.25 17.02 5.06
C SER A 109 -3.89 17.63 6.40
N PHE A 110 -2.72 18.28 6.51
CA PHE A 110 -2.07 18.73 7.74
C PHE A 110 -1.80 17.62 8.76
N ASN A 111 -2.65 16.60 8.85
CA ASN A 111 -2.52 15.46 9.76
C ASN A 111 -3.26 14.25 9.15
N PRO A 112 -2.58 13.31 8.49
CA PRO A 112 -3.23 12.18 7.86
C PRO A 112 -3.78 11.13 8.85
N TYR A 113 -3.36 11.18 10.11
CA TYR A 113 -3.68 10.14 11.09
C TYR A 113 -5.12 10.21 11.58
N ILE A 114 -5.71 11.39 11.61
CA ILE A 114 -7.14 11.57 11.97
C ILE A 114 -8.03 10.86 10.94
N GLU A 115 -7.72 11.01 9.66
CA GLU A 115 -8.48 10.37 8.57
C GLU A 115 -8.26 8.86 8.52
N VAL A 116 -7.07 8.37 8.93
CA VAL A 116 -6.85 6.94 9.14
C VAL A 116 -7.77 6.42 10.24
N ILE A 117 -7.93 7.12 11.36
CA ILE A 117 -8.89 6.74 12.43
C ILE A 117 -10.32 6.67 11.87
N GLU A 118 -10.73 7.62 11.03
CA GLU A 118 -12.05 7.61 10.39
C GLU A 118 -12.22 6.42 9.43
N ALA A 119 -11.16 6.03 8.72
CA ALA A 119 -11.17 4.85 7.87
C ALA A 119 -11.24 3.56 8.69
N LEU A 120 -10.52 3.47 9.80
CA LEU A 120 -10.56 2.32 10.70
C LEU A 120 -11.96 2.03 11.21
N LYS A 121 -12.80 3.04 11.43
CA LYS A 121 -14.21 2.89 11.86
C LYS A 121 -15.11 2.22 10.82
N LYS A 122 -14.65 2.09 9.56
CA LYS A 122 -15.43 1.52 8.44
C LYS A 122 -15.21 0.02 8.25
N PHE A 123 -14.27 -0.58 8.98
CA PHE A 123 -14.11 -2.02 9.04
C PHE A 123 -15.18 -2.64 9.93
N ASP A 124 -15.76 -3.74 9.48
CA ASP A 124 -16.72 -4.52 10.25
C ASP A 124 -16.01 -5.25 11.40
N SER A 125 -16.65 -5.40 12.55
CA SER A 125 -16.04 -6.01 13.74
C SER A 125 -15.72 -7.50 13.57
N ASN A 126 -16.36 -8.16 12.63
CA ASN A 126 -16.22 -9.59 12.35
C ASN A 126 -15.28 -9.87 11.15
N ASP A 127 -14.73 -8.84 10.53
CA ASP A 127 -13.81 -9.00 9.41
C ASP A 127 -12.46 -9.56 9.90
N GLU A 128 -11.93 -10.52 9.16
CA GLU A 128 -10.57 -11.05 9.32
C GLU A 128 -9.63 -10.46 8.26
N HIS A 129 -8.32 -10.55 8.49
CA HIS A 129 -7.30 -10.08 7.55
C HIS A 129 -7.46 -8.60 7.15
N ASN A 130 -7.69 -7.75 8.15
CA ASN A 130 -7.92 -6.33 7.95
C ASN A 130 -6.61 -5.57 7.77
N ALA A 131 -6.54 -4.74 6.74
CA ALA A 131 -5.37 -3.92 6.44
C ALA A 131 -5.75 -2.50 5.99
N VAL A 132 -4.91 -1.54 6.32
CA VAL A 132 -4.86 -0.22 5.69
C VAL A 132 -3.57 -0.13 4.89
N LEU A 133 -3.65 0.33 3.63
CA LEU A 133 -2.52 0.83 2.87
C LEU A 133 -2.61 2.35 2.85
N LEU A 134 -1.74 3.01 3.61
CA LEU A 134 -1.61 4.45 3.66
C LEU A 134 -0.51 4.93 2.71
N ILE A 135 -0.86 5.70 1.69
CA ILE A 135 0.07 6.35 0.77
C ILE A 135 0.12 7.82 1.15
N SER A 136 1.21 8.24 1.80
CA SER A 136 1.27 9.54 2.49
C SER A 136 2.73 10.01 2.64
N ASP A 137 2.91 11.29 2.90
CA ASP A 137 4.19 11.84 3.38
C ASP A 137 4.39 11.63 4.90
N GLY A 138 3.36 11.19 5.62
CA GLY A 138 3.40 10.85 7.05
C GLY A 138 3.61 12.01 8.00
N LEU A 139 3.57 13.25 7.51
CA LEU A 139 3.87 14.42 8.33
C LEU A 139 2.61 14.98 8.98
N ASP A 140 2.64 15.13 10.30
CA ASP A 140 1.64 15.89 11.05
C ASP A 140 2.11 17.34 11.23
N THR A 141 1.44 18.26 10.58
CA THR A 141 1.70 19.71 10.68
C THR A 141 0.53 20.49 11.27
N SER A 142 -0.46 19.81 11.84
CA SER A 142 -1.66 20.44 12.40
C SER A 142 -1.37 21.44 13.51
N ARG A 143 -0.24 21.27 14.19
CA ARG A 143 0.27 22.19 15.23
C ARG A 143 1.55 22.92 14.84
N GLY A 144 1.84 22.99 13.53
CA GLY A 144 3.12 23.41 13.01
C GLY A 144 4.13 22.26 12.95
N PHE A 145 5.24 22.51 12.26
CA PHE A 145 6.33 21.53 12.17
C PHE A 145 7.22 21.62 13.41
N ASP A 146 7.09 20.64 14.31
CA ASP A 146 7.95 20.51 15.49
C ASP A 146 9.00 19.41 15.25
N SER A 147 10.24 19.83 15.11
CA SER A 147 11.38 18.93 14.89
C SER A 147 11.75 18.09 16.12
N THR A 148 11.19 18.36 17.29
CA THR A 148 11.46 17.63 18.53
C THR A 148 10.43 16.53 18.80
N ALA A 149 9.28 16.55 18.15
CA ALA A 149 8.15 15.65 18.37
C ALA A 149 7.95 14.63 17.23
N ALA A 150 8.97 14.38 16.43
CA ALA A 150 8.89 13.44 15.31
C ALA A 150 8.38 12.05 15.71
N GLY A 151 7.33 11.59 15.05
CA GLY A 151 6.75 10.27 15.28
C GLY A 151 6.02 10.08 16.61
N HIS A 152 5.86 11.13 17.42
CA HIS A 152 5.28 11.06 18.76
C HIS A 152 4.13 12.06 18.96
N THR A 153 3.24 12.20 17.97
CA THR A 153 2.04 13.02 18.15
C THR A 153 0.91 12.20 18.79
N LEU A 154 0.01 12.89 19.46
CA LEU A 154 -1.14 12.29 20.12
C LEU A 154 -2.03 11.51 19.14
N ASP A 155 -2.11 11.97 17.90
CA ASP A 155 -2.95 11.35 16.88
C ASP A 155 -2.32 10.10 16.28
N ILE A 156 -0.99 10.00 16.25
CA ILE A 156 -0.27 8.76 15.95
C ILE A 156 -0.58 7.70 17.02
N ASP A 157 -0.48 8.06 18.32
CA ASP A 157 -0.79 7.14 19.42
C ASP A 157 -2.24 6.66 19.38
N ARG A 158 -3.18 7.56 19.08
CA ARG A 158 -4.60 7.23 18.90
C ARG A 158 -4.83 6.30 17.71
N THR A 159 -4.15 6.54 16.60
CA THR A 159 -4.24 5.71 15.39
C THR A 159 -3.76 4.30 15.69
N ILE A 160 -2.60 4.14 16.32
CA ILE A 160 -2.05 2.84 16.73
C ILE A 160 -3.02 2.11 17.65
N LYS A 161 -3.51 2.80 18.69
CA LYS A 161 -4.48 2.22 19.63
C LYS A 161 -5.77 1.76 18.95
N GLU A 162 -6.31 2.56 18.04
CA GLU A 162 -7.56 2.24 17.34
C GLU A 162 -7.35 1.10 16.34
N ALA A 163 -6.22 1.07 15.60
CA ALA A 163 -5.88 -0.01 14.69
C ALA A 163 -5.75 -1.35 15.44
N ASN A 164 -4.98 -1.37 16.53
CA ASN A 164 -4.82 -2.57 17.35
C ASN A 164 -6.14 -3.04 17.97
N ARG A 165 -6.99 -2.12 18.44
CA ARG A 165 -8.32 -2.45 18.98
C ARG A 165 -9.22 -3.13 17.95
N ARG A 166 -9.05 -2.81 16.66
CA ARG A 166 -9.83 -3.35 15.54
C ARG A 166 -9.15 -4.50 14.81
N ASN A 167 -7.97 -4.92 15.26
CA ASN A 167 -7.15 -5.92 14.59
C ASN A 167 -6.88 -5.56 13.11
N VAL A 168 -6.49 -4.31 12.86
CA VAL A 168 -6.16 -3.79 11.53
C VAL A 168 -4.68 -3.48 11.45
N SER A 169 -3.96 -4.11 10.52
CA SER A 169 -2.55 -3.83 10.26
C SER A 169 -2.41 -2.63 9.32
N ILE A 170 -1.53 -1.68 9.64
CA ILE A 170 -1.29 -0.50 8.80
C ILE A 170 0.02 -0.68 8.03
N TYR A 171 -0.08 -0.73 6.71
CA TYR A 171 1.05 -0.67 5.79
C TYR A 171 1.14 0.73 5.20
N SER A 172 2.37 1.25 5.07
CA SER A 172 2.55 2.62 4.59
C SER A 172 3.52 2.69 3.41
N PHE A 173 3.15 3.42 2.37
CA PHE A 173 4.03 3.82 1.27
C PHE A 173 4.33 5.30 1.43
N TYR A 174 5.62 5.61 1.63
CA TYR A 174 6.04 7.00 1.67
C TYR A 174 6.05 7.61 0.27
N ALA A 175 5.42 8.77 0.13
CA ALA A 175 5.53 9.64 -1.03
C ALA A 175 5.53 11.09 -0.55
N PRO A 176 6.44 11.97 -1.05
CA PRO A 176 6.50 13.36 -0.62
C PRO A 176 5.28 14.14 -1.09
N SER A 177 4.80 15.07 -0.25
CA SER A 177 3.78 16.05 -0.63
C SER A 177 4.39 17.23 -1.37
N VAL A 178 3.57 18.05 -2.04
CA VAL A 178 4.00 19.32 -2.65
C VAL A 178 4.36 20.38 -1.60
N GLY A 179 4.11 20.08 -0.33
CA GLY A 179 4.39 20.94 0.83
C GLY A 179 5.82 20.82 1.34
N LEU A 180 5.94 20.55 2.64
CA LEU A 180 7.20 20.63 3.38
C LEU A 180 8.14 19.46 3.03
N THR A 181 7.60 18.25 2.85
CA THR A 181 8.40 17.04 2.63
C THR A 181 9.11 16.99 1.28
N SER A 182 8.65 17.74 0.27
CA SER A 182 9.37 17.89 -1.00
C SER A 182 10.55 18.87 -0.93
N ARG A 183 10.63 19.71 0.10
CA ARG A 183 11.61 20.81 0.22
C ARG A 183 12.55 20.64 1.40
N SER A 184 12.20 19.84 2.41
CA SER A 184 12.97 19.64 3.63
C SER A 184 13.25 18.17 3.87
N ARG A 185 14.54 17.79 3.84
CA ARG A 185 14.98 16.42 4.17
C ARG A 185 14.63 16.05 5.61
N LEU A 186 14.65 17.02 6.51
CA LEU A 186 14.29 16.83 7.91
C LEU A 186 12.80 16.47 8.02
N ALA A 187 11.91 17.22 7.36
CA ALA A 187 10.48 16.92 7.32
C ALA A 187 10.20 15.55 6.68
N ALA A 188 10.88 15.22 5.57
CA ALA A 188 10.78 13.91 4.93
C ALA A 188 11.19 12.78 5.88
N SER A 189 12.31 12.93 6.62
CA SER A 189 12.76 11.96 7.62
C SER A 189 11.75 11.77 8.75
N TYR A 190 11.13 12.84 9.21
CA TYR A 190 10.11 12.77 10.25
C TYR A 190 8.83 12.09 9.78
N GLY A 191 8.37 12.41 8.56
CA GLY A 191 7.24 11.71 7.96
C GLY A 191 7.49 10.20 7.85
N GLN A 192 8.69 9.81 7.36
CA GLN A 192 9.09 8.41 7.30
C GLN A 192 9.13 7.74 8.67
N SER A 193 9.66 8.43 9.70
CA SER A 193 9.69 7.92 11.08
C SER A 193 8.28 7.70 11.63
N SER A 194 7.37 8.63 11.36
CA SER A 194 5.97 8.52 11.78
C SER A 194 5.25 7.35 11.11
N LEU A 195 5.43 7.20 9.79
CA LEU A 195 4.88 6.06 9.04
C LEU A 195 5.46 4.72 9.52
N ASN A 196 6.78 4.69 9.80
CA ASN A 196 7.41 3.49 10.31
C ASN A 196 6.81 3.09 11.66
N ARG A 197 6.70 4.03 12.59
CA ARG A 197 6.13 3.77 13.91
C ARG A 197 4.69 3.27 13.83
N VAL A 198 3.81 3.96 13.08
CA VAL A 198 2.41 3.54 12.92
C VAL A 198 2.31 2.14 12.33
N SER A 199 3.14 1.84 11.34
CA SER A 199 3.12 0.53 10.71
C SER A 199 3.67 -0.56 11.64
N ASP A 200 4.83 -0.35 12.24
CA ASP A 200 5.48 -1.36 13.10
C ASP A 200 4.63 -1.68 14.34
N GLU A 201 4.04 -0.67 14.99
CA GLU A 201 3.22 -0.86 16.19
C GLU A 201 1.80 -1.40 15.89
N THR A 202 1.45 -1.59 14.62
CA THR A 202 0.18 -2.19 14.17
C THR A 202 0.39 -3.49 13.36
N ASN A 203 1.52 -4.17 13.54
CA ASN A 203 1.90 -5.40 12.85
C ASN A 203 1.97 -5.26 11.31
N GLY A 204 2.08 -4.06 10.80
CA GLY A 204 2.30 -3.78 9.39
C GLY A 204 3.74 -3.43 9.07
N ARG A 205 3.96 -2.68 8.00
CA ARG A 205 5.30 -2.24 7.58
C ARG A 205 5.25 -0.97 6.76
N ALA A 206 6.23 -0.08 6.94
CA ALA A 206 6.43 1.07 6.08
C ALA A 206 7.45 0.77 4.97
N PHE A 207 7.23 1.37 3.78
CA PHE A 207 8.07 1.21 2.60
C PHE A 207 8.49 2.59 2.09
N PHE A 208 9.79 2.80 1.98
CA PHE A 208 10.39 4.01 1.44
C PHE A 208 11.77 3.71 0.84
N GLN A 209 12.23 4.56 -0.08
CA GLN A 209 13.54 4.45 -0.73
C GLN A 209 14.34 5.74 -0.45
N GLY A 210 14.95 5.79 0.73
CA GLY A 210 15.73 6.96 1.14
C GLY A 210 14.87 8.23 1.24
N ILE A 211 15.52 9.39 1.11
CA ILE A 211 14.90 10.72 1.25
C ILE A 211 14.73 11.37 -0.14
N SER A 212 14.97 10.63 -1.22
CA SER A 212 14.84 11.15 -2.58
C SER A 212 13.38 11.34 -2.95
N GLY A 213 13.08 12.37 -3.76
CA GLY A 213 11.72 12.61 -4.26
C GLY A 213 11.24 11.57 -5.30
N PHE A 214 12.07 10.57 -5.63
CA PHE A 214 11.70 9.51 -6.56
C PHE A 214 10.74 8.53 -5.89
N VAL A 215 9.59 8.29 -6.53
CA VAL A 215 8.55 7.40 -6.04
C VAL A 215 8.35 6.27 -7.05
N THR A 216 8.43 5.02 -6.58
CA THR A 216 8.03 3.84 -7.37
C THR A 216 7.35 2.84 -6.45
N PHE A 217 6.14 2.41 -6.81
CA PHE A 217 5.35 1.50 -6.00
C PHE A 217 5.48 0.03 -6.42
N ASP A 218 6.05 -0.26 -7.57
CA ASP A 218 6.17 -1.65 -8.04
C ASP A 218 6.92 -2.53 -7.04
N SER A 219 8.09 -2.07 -6.58
CA SER A 219 8.87 -2.76 -5.56
C SER A 219 8.16 -2.82 -4.20
N TYR A 220 7.38 -1.78 -3.85
CA TYR A 220 6.62 -1.74 -2.59
C TYR A 220 5.46 -2.72 -2.63
N PHE A 221 4.70 -2.78 -3.72
CA PHE A 221 3.63 -3.76 -3.87
C PHE A 221 4.13 -5.20 -3.87
N LYS A 222 5.31 -5.47 -4.45
CA LYS A 222 5.93 -6.80 -4.35
C LYS A 222 6.17 -7.17 -2.89
N ARG A 223 6.80 -6.29 -2.13
CA ARG A 223 7.07 -6.50 -0.69
C ARG A 223 5.80 -6.55 0.15
N LEU A 224 4.79 -5.72 -0.18
CA LEU A 224 3.49 -5.74 0.50
C LEU A 224 2.78 -7.09 0.34
N ARG A 225 2.81 -7.69 -0.87
CA ARG A 225 2.27 -9.05 -1.09
C ARG A 225 2.96 -10.08 -0.21
N ASP A 226 4.29 -9.99 -0.08
CA ASP A 226 5.06 -10.90 0.78
C ASP A 226 4.68 -10.72 2.26
N GLU A 227 4.48 -9.47 2.72
CA GLU A 227 4.04 -9.18 4.09
C GLU A 227 2.61 -9.69 4.36
N LEU A 228 1.66 -9.41 3.47
CA LEU A 228 0.29 -9.90 3.59
C LEU A 228 0.24 -11.43 3.64
N ASN A 229 1.01 -12.11 2.79
CA ASN A 229 1.10 -13.56 2.80
C ASN A 229 1.73 -14.10 4.09
N ARG A 230 2.76 -13.44 4.61
CA ARG A 230 3.40 -13.84 5.87
C ARG A 230 2.46 -13.65 7.05
N HIS A 231 1.70 -12.57 7.04
CA HIS A 231 0.82 -12.21 8.15
C HIS A 231 -0.47 -13.03 8.17
N TYR A 232 -1.09 -13.26 7.01
CA TYR A 232 -2.43 -13.82 6.93
C TYR A 232 -2.51 -15.24 6.35
N ALA A 233 -1.47 -15.72 5.65
CA ALA A 233 -1.47 -17.05 5.02
C ALA A 233 -0.56 -18.07 5.73
N SER A 234 -0.13 -17.75 6.97
CA SER A 234 0.71 -18.64 7.81
C SER A 234 -0.12 -19.61 8.64
#